data_2c4a3e7093881765a5129ae81c7de4fb
#
_entry.id   2c4a3e7093881765a5129ae81c7de4fb
#
_cell.length_a   1.000
_cell.length_b   1.000
_cell.length_c   1.000
_cell.angle_alpha   90.00
_cell.angle_beta   90.00
_cell.angle_gamma   90.00
#
_symmetry.space_group_name_H-M   'P 1'
#
loop_
_entity.id
_entity.type
_entity.pdbx_description
1 polymer ?
#
loop_
_entity_poly.entity_id
_entity_poly.type
_entity_poly.pdbx_seq_one_letter_code
_entity_poly.pdbx_strand_id
1 'polypeptide(L)'
;MNINNIINDLSLVSGETRRMTCPSCNTKNTFTMTNNMGSIVWNCYKASCSLSGGTNVALTSDDIRKSLGFVAEETHVATFVKPDWFVRDYKKIASFCDQWQLDAQGLGLLYDVREHRVVFPVVHAGDMVDATGRSLGKRIPKWKRYGKSHLPYVSGHGKTAVVVEDCISAAVVGDRGVYVGVAVLGTSLSTGHKDYLSQFSTAIVALDPDALPKTIKFAKELRTYVPNVKVLRLTDDLKYRQPTDMANLSTLGE
;
A
#
# COMPACT_ATOMS: atom_id res chain seq x y z
N MET A 1 -23.92 -6.58 -30.89
CA MET A 1 -22.85 -7.43 -30.29
C MET A 1 -23.40 -8.02 -29.00
N ASN A 2 -23.32 -9.33 -28.81
CA ASN A 2 -23.91 -9.97 -27.63
C ASN A 2 -22.94 -9.85 -26.44
N ILE A 3 -23.41 -9.35 -25.30
CA ILE A 3 -22.62 -9.18 -24.08
C ILE A 3 -21.97 -10.50 -23.62
N ASN A 4 -22.66 -11.62 -23.81
CA ASN A 4 -22.14 -12.94 -23.46
C ASN A 4 -20.86 -13.30 -24.24
N ASN A 5 -20.74 -12.84 -25.49
CA ASN A 5 -19.52 -13.05 -26.27
C ASN A 5 -18.35 -12.23 -25.68
N ILE A 6 -18.62 -10.99 -25.23
CA ILE A 6 -17.61 -10.14 -24.60
C ILE A 6 -17.15 -10.77 -23.27
N ILE A 7 -18.07 -11.35 -22.49
CA ILE A 7 -17.74 -12.02 -21.21
C ILE A 7 -16.80 -13.20 -21.47
N ASN A 8 -17.11 -14.02 -22.47
CA ASN A 8 -16.30 -15.20 -22.82
C ASN A 8 -14.92 -14.81 -23.38
N ASP A 9 -14.89 -13.78 -24.24
CA ASP A 9 -13.63 -13.31 -24.84
C ASP A 9 -12.68 -12.66 -23.83
N LEU A 10 -13.22 -12.00 -22.80
CA LEU A 10 -12.40 -11.27 -21.82
C LEU A 10 -11.83 -12.18 -20.71
N SER A 11 -12.44 -13.32 -20.45
CA SER A 11 -11.99 -14.29 -19.41
C SER A 11 -11.53 -13.62 -18.11
N LEU A 12 -12.34 -12.70 -17.57
CA LEU A 12 -11.99 -11.92 -16.39
C LEU A 12 -11.80 -12.83 -15.17
N VAL A 13 -10.64 -12.73 -14.53
CA VAL A 13 -10.41 -13.40 -13.25
C VAL A 13 -11.17 -12.71 -12.11
N SER A 14 -11.39 -13.45 -11.02
CA SER A 14 -12.09 -12.91 -9.85
C SER A 14 -11.40 -11.65 -9.30
N GLY A 15 -12.17 -10.57 -9.08
CA GLY A 15 -11.68 -9.26 -8.65
C GLY A 15 -11.19 -8.36 -9.78
N GLU A 16 -11.10 -8.85 -11.02
CA GLU A 16 -10.64 -8.04 -12.14
C GLU A 16 -11.73 -7.10 -12.66
N THR A 17 -11.31 -5.86 -12.98
CA THR A 17 -12.16 -4.87 -13.65
C THR A 17 -11.49 -4.43 -14.94
N ARG A 18 -12.23 -4.47 -16.04
CA ARG A 18 -11.80 -3.93 -17.34
C ARG A 18 -12.68 -2.79 -17.81
N ARG A 19 -12.01 -1.77 -18.35
CA ARG A 19 -12.66 -0.61 -18.93
C ARG A 19 -12.39 -0.56 -20.44
N MET A 20 -13.45 -0.35 -21.23
CA MET A 20 -13.38 -0.42 -22.68
C MET A 20 -14.39 0.50 -23.37
N THR A 21 -14.37 0.49 -24.70
CA THR A 21 -15.39 1.14 -25.53
C THR A 21 -16.73 0.46 -25.31
N CYS A 22 -17.80 1.24 -25.09
CA CYS A 22 -19.12 0.69 -24.87
C CYS A 22 -19.65 0.00 -26.14
N PRO A 23 -20.10 -1.27 -26.05
CA PRO A 23 -20.62 -2.01 -27.21
C PRO A 23 -21.98 -1.51 -27.71
N SER A 24 -22.70 -0.72 -26.91
CA SER A 24 -24.00 -0.15 -27.27
C SER A 24 -23.88 1.25 -27.85
N CYS A 25 -23.22 2.17 -27.17
CA CYS A 25 -23.14 3.58 -27.58
C CYS A 25 -21.81 3.97 -28.25
N ASN A 26 -20.91 3.04 -28.41
CA ASN A 26 -19.59 3.18 -29.07
C ASN A 26 -18.69 4.29 -28.51
N THR A 27 -18.95 4.75 -27.26
CA THR A 27 -18.15 5.78 -26.62
C THR A 27 -16.94 5.14 -25.94
N LYS A 28 -15.75 5.67 -26.23
CA LYS A 28 -14.47 5.16 -25.72
C LYS A 28 -14.39 5.29 -24.19
N ASN A 29 -13.87 4.26 -23.53
CA ASN A 29 -13.57 4.24 -22.09
C ASN A 29 -14.77 4.59 -21.17
N THR A 30 -15.99 4.23 -21.56
CA THR A 30 -17.19 4.49 -20.76
C THR A 30 -17.83 3.21 -20.23
N PHE A 31 -17.43 2.06 -20.70
CA PHE A 31 -17.99 0.77 -20.29
C PHE A 31 -17.02 0.02 -19.40
N THR A 32 -17.46 -0.38 -18.23
CA THR A 32 -16.70 -1.25 -17.32
C THR A 32 -17.38 -2.58 -17.14
N MET A 33 -16.58 -3.61 -16.98
CA MET A 33 -16.99 -4.96 -16.62
C MET A 33 -16.11 -5.44 -15.47
N THR A 34 -16.73 -5.96 -14.41
CA THR A 34 -16.05 -6.43 -13.19
C THR A 34 -16.51 -7.84 -12.85
N ASN A 35 -15.59 -8.74 -12.57
CA ASN A 35 -15.89 -10.04 -12.01
C ASN A 35 -15.80 -9.99 -10.48
N ASN A 36 -16.93 -9.99 -9.80
CA ASN A 36 -17.02 -10.04 -8.34
C ASN A 36 -17.28 -11.49 -7.89
N MET A 37 -16.21 -12.30 -7.86
CA MET A 37 -16.28 -13.69 -7.37
C MET A 37 -17.40 -14.51 -8.02
N GLY A 38 -17.38 -14.59 -9.35
CA GLY A 38 -18.36 -15.33 -10.13
C GLY A 38 -19.65 -14.55 -10.45
N SER A 39 -19.78 -13.32 -9.97
CA SER A 39 -20.81 -12.39 -10.42
C SER A 39 -20.18 -11.33 -11.32
N ILE A 40 -20.37 -11.43 -12.63
CA ILE A 40 -19.90 -10.44 -13.57
C ILE A 40 -20.95 -9.34 -13.69
N VAL A 41 -20.54 -8.11 -13.35
CA VAL A 41 -21.37 -6.91 -13.46
C VAL A 41 -20.78 -5.95 -14.48
N TRP A 42 -21.62 -5.25 -15.22
CA TRP A 42 -21.18 -4.25 -16.19
C TRP A 42 -22.05 -3.00 -16.17
N ASN A 43 -21.44 -1.88 -16.51
CA ASN A 43 -22.13 -0.60 -16.59
C ASN A 43 -21.47 0.33 -17.60
N CYS A 44 -22.29 1.10 -18.32
CA CYS A 44 -21.82 2.23 -19.12
C CYS A 44 -22.04 3.54 -18.38
N TYR A 45 -20.97 4.31 -18.17
CA TYR A 45 -21.00 5.60 -17.44
C TYR A 45 -21.40 6.80 -18.30
N LYS A 46 -21.80 6.60 -19.57
CA LYS A 46 -22.37 7.67 -20.38
C LYS A 46 -23.82 7.91 -19.99
N ALA A 47 -24.18 9.12 -19.58
CA ALA A 47 -25.52 9.46 -19.06
C ALA A 47 -26.66 9.11 -20.02
N SER A 48 -26.44 9.15 -21.35
CA SER A 48 -27.43 8.79 -22.37
C SER A 48 -27.43 7.31 -22.76
N CYS A 49 -26.69 6.44 -22.05
CA CYS A 49 -26.60 5.02 -22.35
C CYS A 49 -27.07 4.20 -21.13
N SER A 50 -28.09 3.40 -21.32
CA SER A 50 -28.67 2.55 -20.27
C SER A 50 -28.06 1.15 -20.20
N LEU A 51 -26.93 0.89 -20.89
CA LEU A 51 -26.33 -0.43 -20.89
C LEU A 51 -25.71 -0.75 -19.53
N SER A 52 -26.39 -1.55 -18.74
CA SER A 52 -25.94 -2.10 -17.47
C SER A 52 -26.51 -3.49 -17.28
N GLY A 53 -25.93 -4.28 -16.39
CA GLY A 53 -26.44 -5.61 -16.08
C GLY A 53 -25.44 -6.45 -15.29
N GLY A 54 -25.78 -7.71 -15.10
CA GLY A 54 -24.95 -8.70 -14.44
C GLY A 54 -25.34 -10.11 -14.83
N THR A 55 -24.39 -11.02 -14.70
CA THR A 55 -24.61 -12.47 -14.86
C THR A 55 -23.69 -13.22 -13.91
N ASN A 56 -24.10 -14.43 -13.52
CA ASN A 56 -23.26 -15.32 -12.76
C ASN A 56 -22.52 -16.26 -13.71
N VAL A 57 -21.24 -16.44 -13.44
CA VAL A 57 -20.37 -17.43 -14.10
C VAL A 57 -19.92 -18.45 -13.06
N ALA A 58 -19.71 -19.69 -13.51
CA ALA A 58 -19.20 -20.71 -12.61
C ALA A 58 -17.82 -20.30 -12.07
N LEU A 59 -17.65 -20.34 -10.75
CA LEU A 59 -16.35 -20.19 -10.12
C LEU A 59 -15.50 -21.40 -10.45
N THR A 60 -14.29 -21.16 -10.90
CA THR A 60 -13.30 -22.22 -11.05
C THR A 60 -12.71 -22.58 -9.67
N SER A 61 -12.13 -23.79 -9.56
CA SER A 61 -11.40 -24.17 -8.33
C SER A 61 -10.27 -23.18 -7.99
N ASP A 62 -9.68 -22.52 -9.01
CA ASP A 62 -8.64 -21.50 -8.84
C ASP A 62 -9.22 -20.17 -8.34
N ASP A 63 -10.42 -19.78 -8.78
CA ASP A 63 -11.11 -18.59 -8.25
C ASP A 63 -11.47 -18.79 -6.77
N ILE A 64 -11.93 -19.99 -6.40
CA ILE A 64 -12.22 -20.34 -5.02
C ILE A 64 -10.95 -20.35 -4.17
N ARG A 65 -9.86 -20.96 -4.65
CA ARG A 65 -8.57 -20.93 -3.97
C ARG A 65 -8.05 -19.50 -3.76
N LYS A 66 -8.11 -18.65 -4.79
CA LYS A 66 -7.75 -17.23 -4.69
C LYS A 66 -8.59 -16.50 -3.66
N SER A 67 -9.90 -16.75 -3.63
CA SER A 67 -10.81 -16.10 -2.69
C SER A 67 -10.59 -16.52 -1.24
N LEU A 68 -10.16 -17.77 -1.04
CA LEU A 68 -9.85 -18.33 0.28
C LEU A 68 -8.40 -18.02 0.73
N GLY A 69 -7.64 -17.24 -0.05
CA GLY A 69 -6.25 -16.91 0.28
C GLY A 69 -5.27 -18.10 0.11
N PHE A 70 -5.72 -19.20 -0.51
CA PHE A 70 -4.88 -20.37 -0.82
C PHE A 70 -4.10 -20.24 -2.12
N VAL A 71 -4.07 -19.08 -2.76
CA VAL A 71 -3.03 -18.84 -3.74
C VAL A 71 -1.77 -18.64 -2.92
N ALA A 72 -0.89 -19.63 -2.92
CA ALA A 72 0.50 -19.35 -2.78
C ALA A 72 0.78 -18.29 -3.85
N GLU A 73 0.79 -16.99 -3.45
CA GLU A 73 1.56 -16.03 -4.21
C GLU A 73 2.92 -16.69 -4.31
N GLU A 74 3.24 -17.22 -5.50
CA GLU A 74 4.64 -17.46 -5.81
C GLU A 74 5.29 -16.15 -5.45
N THR A 75 5.94 -16.12 -4.31
CA THR A 75 6.86 -15.09 -3.93
C THR A 75 8.06 -15.20 -4.87
N HIS A 76 7.82 -14.97 -6.16
CA HIS A 76 8.84 -14.41 -7.00
C HIS A 76 9.11 -13.04 -6.37
N VAL A 77 9.95 -13.05 -5.34
CA VAL A 77 10.70 -11.88 -4.95
C VAL A 77 11.51 -11.57 -6.20
N ALA A 78 10.90 -10.81 -7.11
CA ALA A 78 11.58 -10.30 -8.29
C ALA A 78 12.80 -9.62 -7.71
N THR A 79 13.99 -10.17 -7.97
CA THR A 79 15.23 -9.75 -7.35
C THR A 79 15.38 -8.25 -7.62
N PHE A 80 15.12 -7.42 -6.60
CA PHE A 80 15.22 -5.99 -6.77
C PHE A 80 16.70 -5.64 -6.88
N VAL A 81 17.11 -5.25 -8.07
CA VAL A 81 18.46 -4.75 -8.30
C VAL A 81 18.47 -3.26 -8.00
N LYS A 82 19.21 -2.87 -6.96
CA LYS A 82 19.38 -1.45 -6.63
C LYS A 82 19.97 -0.71 -7.84
N PRO A 83 19.26 0.31 -8.38
CA PRO A 83 19.77 1.09 -9.50
C PRO A 83 21.09 1.81 -9.17
N ASP A 84 22.02 1.88 -10.13
CA ASP A 84 23.33 2.54 -9.95
C ASP A 84 23.21 4.05 -9.67
N TRP A 85 22.10 4.66 -10.10
CA TRP A 85 21.81 6.08 -9.85
C TRP A 85 21.21 6.36 -8.47
N PHE A 86 21.09 5.36 -7.60
CA PHE A 86 20.80 5.54 -6.18
C PHE A 86 22.10 5.68 -5.42
N VAL A 87 22.45 6.90 -5.05
CA VAL A 87 23.70 7.24 -4.40
C VAL A 87 23.51 7.66 -2.94
N ARG A 88 24.55 7.52 -2.13
CA ARG A 88 24.61 8.06 -0.76
C ARG A 88 25.11 9.50 -0.79
N ASP A 89 24.26 10.42 -1.24
CA ASP A 89 24.56 11.86 -1.21
C ASP A 89 23.64 12.56 -0.20
N TYR A 90 24.04 12.51 1.05
CA TYR A 90 23.28 13.10 2.15
C TYR A 90 23.16 14.62 2.06
N LYS A 91 24.10 15.30 1.39
CA LYS A 91 24.01 16.75 1.17
C LYS A 91 22.81 17.13 0.29
N LYS A 92 22.51 16.31 -0.70
CA LYS A 92 21.36 16.53 -1.61
C LYS A 92 20.01 16.35 -0.94
N ILE A 93 19.94 15.58 0.13
CA ILE A 93 18.72 15.28 0.87
C ILE A 93 18.67 15.95 2.25
N ALA A 94 19.70 16.73 2.64
CA ALA A 94 19.82 17.34 3.96
C ALA A 94 18.59 18.18 4.32
N SER A 95 18.18 19.14 3.48
CA SER A 95 17.02 19.99 3.74
C SER A 95 15.72 19.21 3.95
N PHE A 96 15.55 18.08 3.23
CA PHE A 96 14.41 17.19 3.43
C PHE A 96 14.52 16.48 4.79
N CYS A 97 15.68 15.96 5.12
CA CYS A 97 15.91 15.28 6.41
C CYS A 97 15.73 16.23 7.58
N ASP A 98 16.25 17.47 7.48
CA ASP A 98 16.09 18.52 8.50
C ASP A 98 14.62 18.88 8.71
N GLN A 99 13.85 19.02 7.61
CA GLN A 99 12.41 19.31 7.68
C GLN A 99 11.65 18.27 8.52
N TRP A 100 12.01 17.01 8.39
CA TRP A 100 11.32 15.90 9.06
C TRP A 100 12.10 15.35 10.25
N GLN A 101 13.25 15.93 10.58
CA GLN A 101 14.15 15.49 11.65
C GLN A 101 14.50 13.99 11.50
N LEU A 102 14.95 13.60 10.31
CA LEU A 102 15.30 12.22 9.98
C LEU A 102 16.82 12.02 9.99
N ASP A 103 17.28 10.94 10.59
CA ASP A 103 18.67 10.49 10.43
C ASP A 103 18.83 9.77 9.09
N ALA A 104 19.35 10.48 8.09
CA ALA A 104 19.55 9.94 6.75
C ALA A 104 20.45 8.71 6.72
N GLN A 105 21.46 8.67 7.58
CA GLN A 105 22.45 7.59 7.63
C GLN A 105 21.87 6.37 8.36
N GLY A 106 21.27 6.57 9.53
CA GLY A 106 20.65 5.50 10.31
C GLY A 106 19.49 4.83 9.57
N LEU A 107 18.73 5.60 8.78
CA LEU A 107 17.65 5.09 7.92
C LEU A 107 18.15 4.50 6.59
N GLY A 108 19.45 4.60 6.28
CA GLY A 108 20.01 4.13 5.02
C GLY A 108 19.43 4.84 3.79
N LEU A 109 19.00 6.11 3.91
CA LEU A 109 18.38 6.83 2.82
C LEU A 109 19.36 7.01 1.65
N LEU A 110 18.80 7.02 0.44
CA LEU A 110 19.55 7.23 -0.79
C LEU A 110 18.98 8.44 -1.54
N TYR A 111 19.75 8.93 -2.50
CA TYR A 111 19.35 9.98 -3.42
C TYR A 111 19.27 9.43 -4.84
N ASP A 112 18.13 9.60 -5.49
CA ASP A 112 17.96 9.32 -6.91
C ASP A 112 18.39 10.54 -7.73
N VAL A 113 19.55 10.44 -8.39
CA VAL A 113 20.12 11.54 -9.18
C VAL A 113 19.33 11.83 -10.45
N ARG A 114 18.59 10.87 -10.99
CA ARG A 114 17.82 11.00 -12.23
C ARG A 114 16.50 11.73 -12.00
N GLU A 115 15.83 11.39 -10.89
CA GLU A 115 14.50 11.92 -10.63
C GLU A 115 14.43 12.92 -9.49
N HIS A 116 15.58 13.23 -8.87
CA HIS A 116 15.67 14.18 -7.76
C HIS A 116 14.71 13.79 -6.62
N ARG A 117 14.94 12.60 -6.04
CA ARG A 117 14.12 12.03 -4.97
C ARG A 117 14.96 11.57 -3.80
N VAL A 118 14.41 11.71 -2.60
CA VAL A 118 14.87 10.91 -1.45
C VAL A 118 14.31 9.51 -1.62
N VAL A 119 15.15 8.50 -1.48
CA VAL A 119 14.78 7.08 -1.63
C VAL A 119 14.85 6.39 -0.27
N PHE A 120 13.74 5.79 0.11
CA PHE A 120 13.58 4.95 1.29
C PHE A 120 13.73 3.49 0.84
N PRO A 121 14.80 2.78 1.25
CA PRO A 121 14.97 1.38 0.89
C PRO A 121 13.99 0.50 1.67
N VAL A 122 13.34 -0.42 1.00
CA VAL A 122 12.58 -1.51 1.65
C VAL A 122 13.54 -2.67 1.82
N VAL A 123 13.87 -2.98 3.06
CA VAL A 123 14.84 -4.03 3.40
C VAL A 123 14.12 -5.20 4.07
N HIS A 124 14.42 -6.42 3.63
CA HIS A 124 13.93 -7.64 4.24
C HIS A 124 15.08 -8.66 4.35
N ALA A 125 15.24 -9.27 5.51
CA ALA A 125 16.32 -10.23 5.79
C ALA A 125 17.74 -9.69 5.47
N GLY A 126 17.96 -8.38 5.56
CA GLY A 126 19.23 -7.71 5.27
C GLY A 126 19.38 -7.25 3.83
N ASP A 127 18.53 -7.68 2.91
CA ASP A 127 18.57 -7.33 1.50
C ASP A 127 17.58 -6.24 1.14
N MET A 128 17.98 -5.33 0.22
CA MET A 128 17.08 -4.35 -0.35
C MET A 128 16.18 -5.01 -1.40
N VAL A 129 14.90 -5.20 -1.06
CA VAL A 129 13.92 -5.92 -1.89
C VAL A 129 13.00 -4.97 -2.67
N ASP A 130 13.02 -3.69 -2.37
CA ASP A 130 12.28 -2.63 -3.05
C ASP A 130 12.78 -1.26 -2.62
N ALA A 131 12.20 -0.21 -3.19
CA ALA A 131 12.41 1.15 -2.76
C ALA A 131 11.21 2.03 -3.08
N THR A 132 11.04 3.09 -2.30
CA THR A 132 10.08 4.15 -2.60
C THR A 132 10.76 5.50 -2.54
N GLY A 133 10.49 6.38 -3.51
CA GLY A 133 11.14 7.68 -3.64
C GLY A 133 10.17 8.84 -3.47
N ARG A 134 10.51 9.77 -2.58
CA ARG A 134 9.79 11.04 -2.40
C ARG A 134 10.43 12.13 -3.24
N SER A 135 9.66 12.80 -4.08
CA SER A 135 10.15 13.95 -4.85
C SER A 135 10.62 15.08 -3.93
N LEU A 136 11.80 15.63 -4.18
CA LEU A 136 12.34 16.82 -3.51
C LEU A 136 11.83 18.13 -4.12
N GLY A 137 11.12 18.05 -5.23
CA GLY A 137 10.56 19.19 -5.93
C GLY A 137 9.09 19.00 -6.28
N LYS A 138 8.68 19.62 -7.38
CA LYS A 138 7.28 19.58 -7.87
C LYS A 138 6.98 18.39 -8.78
N ARG A 139 7.90 17.43 -8.92
CA ARG A 139 7.71 16.27 -9.82
C ARG A 139 6.57 15.37 -9.36
N ILE A 140 5.77 14.94 -10.30
CA ILE A 140 4.66 14.00 -10.10
C ILE A 140 5.09 12.64 -10.67
N PRO A 141 4.73 11.51 -10.03
CA PRO A 141 4.03 11.43 -8.76
C PRO A 141 4.91 11.87 -7.57
N LYS A 142 4.26 12.40 -6.53
CA LYS A 142 4.93 12.83 -5.28
C LYS A 142 5.71 11.66 -4.65
N TRP A 143 5.11 10.47 -4.59
CA TRP A 143 5.73 9.21 -4.23
C TRP A 143 5.84 8.30 -5.45
N LYS A 144 6.97 7.61 -5.61
CA LYS A 144 7.22 6.65 -6.68
C LYS A 144 7.75 5.35 -6.08
N ARG A 145 7.13 4.24 -6.42
CA ARG A 145 7.67 2.92 -6.12
C ARG A 145 8.60 2.46 -7.25
N TYR A 146 9.71 1.82 -6.92
CA TYR A 146 10.72 1.38 -7.89
C TYR A 146 10.66 -0.12 -8.16
N GLY A 147 10.21 -0.90 -7.19
CA GLY A 147 10.01 -2.34 -7.32
C GLY A 147 8.54 -2.73 -7.24
N LYS A 148 8.30 -4.02 -7.06
CA LYS A 148 6.97 -4.64 -6.97
C LYS A 148 6.80 -5.50 -5.71
N SER A 149 7.66 -5.31 -4.72
CA SER A 149 7.54 -6.04 -3.46
C SER A 149 6.22 -5.74 -2.76
N HIS A 150 5.63 -6.75 -2.14
CA HIS A 150 4.45 -6.63 -1.30
C HIS A 150 4.80 -6.39 0.18
N LEU A 151 6.07 -6.13 0.47
CA LEU A 151 6.57 -5.90 1.82
C LEU A 151 6.44 -4.42 2.22
N PRO A 152 6.25 -4.13 3.52
CA PRO A 152 6.22 -2.76 4.03
C PRO A 152 7.61 -2.13 4.07
N TYR A 153 7.67 -0.79 4.09
CA TYR A 153 8.83 -0.09 4.62
C TYR A 153 8.77 -0.12 6.15
N VAL A 154 9.89 -0.43 6.77
CA VAL A 154 10.00 -0.61 8.22
C VAL A 154 11.08 0.28 8.79
N SER A 155 10.82 0.89 9.94
CA SER A 155 11.80 1.70 10.68
C SER A 155 11.66 1.49 12.18
N GLY A 156 12.79 1.48 12.89
CA GLY A 156 12.83 1.32 14.34
C GLY A 156 12.83 -0.12 14.80
N HIS A 157 12.74 -0.28 16.12
CA HIS A 157 12.74 -1.58 16.79
C HIS A 157 11.78 -1.56 17.98
N GLY A 158 11.24 -2.71 18.36
CA GLY A 158 10.30 -2.81 19.48
C GLY A 158 9.33 -3.98 19.31
N LYS A 159 8.42 -4.12 20.27
CA LYS A 159 7.40 -5.18 20.29
C LYS A 159 6.03 -4.72 19.77
N THR A 160 5.86 -3.42 19.56
CA THR A 160 4.62 -2.81 19.09
C THR A 160 4.85 -2.19 17.70
N ALA A 161 4.10 -2.67 16.71
CA ALA A 161 4.09 -2.10 15.38
C ALA A 161 3.10 -0.94 15.29
N VAL A 162 3.46 0.14 14.61
CA VAL A 162 2.56 1.25 14.27
C VAL A 162 2.42 1.32 12.75
N VAL A 163 1.23 1.00 12.27
CA VAL A 163 0.92 0.93 10.84
C VAL A 163 0.50 2.31 10.35
N VAL A 164 1.24 2.84 9.39
CA VAL A 164 1.07 4.18 8.82
C VAL A 164 1.02 4.14 7.28
N GLU A 165 0.71 5.25 6.63
CA GLU A 165 0.62 5.28 5.17
C GLU A 165 1.97 5.47 4.49
N ASP A 166 2.84 6.35 4.99
CA ASP A 166 4.07 6.77 4.33
C ASP A 166 5.35 6.50 5.15
N CYS A 167 6.49 6.46 4.45
CA CYS A 167 7.80 6.17 5.04
C CYS A 167 8.27 7.23 6.03
N ILE A 168 7.87 8.48 5.88
CA ILE A 168 8.30 9.57 6.78
C ILE A 168 7.63 9.34 8.14
N SER A 169 6.32 9.09 8.15
CA SER A 169 5.58 8.77 9.37
C SER A 169 6.14 7.50 10.05
N ALA A 170 6.49 6.47 9.27
CA ALA A 170 7.11 5.26 9.82
C ALA A 170 8.49 5.54 10.44
N ALA A 171 9.33 6.34 9.79
CA ALA A 171 10.63 6.74 10.30
C ALA A 171 10.52 7.55 11.60
N VAL A 172 9.58 8.50 11.66
CA VAL A 172 9.31 9.32 12.85
C VAL A 172 8.86 8.45 14.04
N VAL A 173 8.03 7.44 13.78
CA VAL A 173 7.61 6.48 14.81
C VAL A 173 8.78 5.63 15.29
N GLY A 174 9.58 5.12 14.35
CA GLY A 174 10.73 4.26 14.64
C GLY A 174 11.83 4.95 15.44
N ASP A 175 12.02 6.25 15.22
CA ASP A 175 13.00 7.08 15.94
C ASP A 175 12.73 7.15 17.46
N ARG A 176 11.53 6.84 17.91
CA ARG A 176 11.20 6.80 19.36
C ARG A 176 11.84 5.63 20.12
N GLY A 177 12.43 4.66 19.43
CA GLY A 177 13.17 3.54 20.03
C GLY A 177 12.34 2.47 20.76
N VAL A 178 11.02 2.59 20.78
CA VAL A 178 10.08 1.64 21.43
C VAL A 178 9.05 1.06 20.48
N TYR A 179 8.92 1.64 19.28
CA TYR A 179 7.98 1.23 18.24
C TYR A 179 8.68 0.83 16.96
N VAL A 180 8.00 0.00 16.20
CA VAL A 180 8.34 -0.27 14.81
C VAL A 180 7.34 0.44 13.92
N GLY A 181 7.77 1.48 13.22
CA GLY A 181 6.97 2.14 12.19
C GLY A 181 6.89 1.28 10.94
N VAL A 182 5.67 0.99 10.47
CA VAL A 182 5.39 0.10 9.34
C VAL A 182 4.54 0.84 8.31
N ALA A 183 5.17 1.28 7.21
CA ALA A 183 4.45 1.97 6.13
C ALA A 183 3.95 0.96 5.09
N VAL A 184 2.64 0.96 4.82
CA VAL A 184 2.02 0.01 3.88
C VAL A 184 2.25 0.34 2.41
N LEU A 185 2.68 1.55 2.08
CA LEU A 185 3.06 1.99 0.72
C LEU A 185 1.97 1.74 -0.36
N GLY A 186 0.71 1.70 0.06
CA GLY A 186 -0.41 1.40 -0.83
C GLY A 186 -1.77 1.61 -0.19
N THR A 187 -2.82 1.21 -0.91
CA THR A 187 -4.21 1.41 -0.50
C THR A 187 -4.82 0.21 0.24
N SER A 188 -4.10 -0.92 0.31
CA SER A 188 -4.55 -2.17 0.92
C SER A 188 -3.41 -2.89 1.65
N LEU A 189 -3.77 -3.75 2.59
CA LEU A 189 -2.83 -4.67 3.23
C LEU A 189 -2.61 -5.88 2.31
N SER A 190 -1.36 -6.10 1.89
CA SER A 190 -0.95 -7.31 1.20
C SER A 190 -0.76 -8.47 2.18
N THR A 191 -0.62 -9.70 1.66
CA THR A 191 -0.22 -10.86 2.46
C THR A 191 1.13 -10.61 3.14
N GLY A 192 2.12 -10.08 2.41
CA GLY A 192 3.43 -9.76 2.99
C GLY A 192 3.38 -8.73 4.12
N HIS A 193 2.45 -7.76 4.09
CA HIS A 193 2.21 -6.87 5.23
C HIS A 193 1.66 -7.62 6.45
N LYS A 194 0.68 -8.49 6.25
CA LYS A 194 0.03 -9.27 7.32
C LYS A 194 1.01 -10.25 7.96
N ASP A 195 1.78 -10.95 7.14
CA ASP A 195 2.81 -11.89 7.59
C ASP A 195 3.91 -11.16 8.38
N TYR A 196 4.37 -10.00 7.89
CA TYR A 196 5.33 -9.19 8.64
C TYR A 196 4.75 -8.72 9.98
N LEU A 197 3.49 -8.28 10.02
CA LEU A 197 2.85 -7.78 11.23
C LEU A 197 2.50 -8.89 12.23
N SER A 198 2.35 -10.14 11.81
CA SER A 198 2.01 -11.27 12.68
C SER A 198 3.07 -11.59 13.76
N GLN A 199 4.31 -11.14 13.56
CA GLN A 199 5.38 -11.29 14.56
C GLN A 199 5.24 -10.37 15.78
N PHE A 200 4.35 -9.37 15.74
CA PHE A 200 4.16 -8.42 16.83
C PHE A 200 3.02 -8.85 17.75
N SER A 201 3.20 -8.60 19.06
CA SER A 201 2.14 -8.79 20.04
C SER A 201 1.05 -7.73 19.95
N THR A 202 1.42 -6.53 19.49
CA THR A 202 0.52 -5.38 19.38
C THR A 202 0.76 -4.64 18.07
N ALA A 203 -0.32 -4.30 17.37
CA ALA A 203 -0.30 -3.40 16.22
C ALA A 203 -1.25 -2.22 16.46
N ILE A 204 -0.76 -1.00 16.27
CA ILE A 204 -1.55 0.23 16.33
C ILE A 204 -1.72 0.73 14.89
N VAL A 205 -2.97 0.79 14.42
CA VAL A 205 -3.26 1.32 13.08
C VAL A 205 -3.52 2.82 13.20
N ALA A 206 -2.64 3.62 12.58
CA ALA A 206 -2.59 5.07 12.66
C ALA A 206 -2.40 5.68 11.26
N LEU A 207 -3.41 5.52 10.40
CA LEU A 207 -3.39 6.11 9.05
C LEU A 207 -3.77 7.59 9.10
N ASP A 208 -3.59 8.28 7.98
CA ASP A 208 -3.86 9.72 7.86
C ASP A 208 -5.30 10.06 8.31
N PRO A 209 -5.56 11.27 8.83
CA PRO A 209 -6.85 11.63 9.47
C PRO A 209 -8.07 11.44 8.58
N ASP A 210 -7.94 11.66 7.29
CA ASP A 210 -8.99 11.49 6.28
C ASP A 210 -9.26 10.03 5.90
N ALA A 211 -8.39 9.10 6.32
CA ALA A 211 -8.48 7.68 6.02
C ALA A 211 -9.13 6.83 7.13
N LEU A 212 -9.94 7.41 8.03
CA LEU A 212 -10.55 6.68 9.16
C LEU A 212 -11.30 5.39 8.77
N PRO A 213 -12.11 5.35 7.70
CA PRO A 213 -12.75 4.11 7.26
C PRO A 213 -11.74 3.02 6.90
N LYS A 214 -10.63 3.39 6.25
CA LYS A 214 -9.52 2.51 5.89
C LYS A 214 -8.78 2.02 7.14
N THR A 215 -8.55 2.90 8.12
CA THR A 215 -7.96 2.58 9.42
C THR A 215 -8.75 1.48 10.12
N ILE A 216 -10.07 1.62 10.19
CA ILE A 216 -10.97 0.63 10.80
C ILE A 216 -10.93 -0.69 10.01
N LYS A 217 -10.94 -0.62 8.68
CA LYS A 217 -10.84 -1.81 7.83
C LYS A 217 -9.53 -2.56 8.08
N PHE A 218 -8.39 -1.86 8.10
CA PHE A 218 -7.08 -2.47 8.37
C PHE A 218 -7.02 -3.10 9.77
N ALA A 219 -7.54 -2.40 10.77
CA ALA A 219 -7.61 -2.95 12.12
C ALA A 219 -8.45 -4.24 12.19
N LYS A 220 -9.58 -4.30 11.48
CA LYS A 220 -10.39 -5.52 11.40
C LYS A 220 -9.65 -6.68 10.72
N GLU A 221 -8.97 -6.40 9.61
CA GLU A 221 -8.17 -7.41 8.90
C GLU A 221 -7.01 -7.93 9.75
N LEU A 222 -6.30 -7.04 10.47
CA LEU A 222 -5.14 -7.41 11.26
C LEU A 222 -5.48 -8.23 12.52
N ARG A 223 -6.70 -8.17 13.04
CA ARG A 223 -7.11 -8.95 14.23
C ARG A 223 -7.01 -10.46 14.07
N THR A 224 -6.94 -10.97 12.85
CA THR A 224 -6.71 -12.39 12.57
C THR A 224 -5.23 -12.78 12.55
N TYR A 225 -4.33 -11.80 12.55
CA TYR A 225 -2.88 -11.99 12.44
C TYR A 225 -2.11 -11.53 13.69
N VAL A 226 -2.62 -10.52 14.39
CA VAL A 226 -1.97 -9.87 15.53
C VAL A 226 -2.88 -9.98 16.76
N PRO A 227 -2.36 -10.45 17.92
CA PRO A 227 -3.17 -10.64 19.14
C PRO A 227 -3.89 -9.37 19.61
N ASN A 228 -3.19 -8.24 19.63
CA ASN A 228 -3.74 -6.97 20.07
C ASN A 228 -3.69 -5.95 18.93
N VAL A 229 -4.87 -5.52 18.45
CA VAL A 229 -4.96 -4.48 17.41
C VAL A 229 -5.71 -3.28 17.98
N LYS A 230 -5.00 -2.17 18.07
CA LYS A 230 -5.52 -0.88 18.53
C LYS A 230 -5.66 0.07 17.35
N VAL A 231 -6.51 1.08 17.46
CA VAL A 231 -6.70 2.15 16.46
C VAL A 231 -6.34 3.47 17.10
N LEU A 232 -5.46 4.22 16.47
CA LEU A 232 -5.17 5.60 16.83
C LEU A 232 -5.81 6.52 15.79
N ARG A 233 -6.79 7.31 16.22
CA ARG A 233 -7.33 8.38 15.40
C ARG A 233 -6.41 9.58 15.52
N LEU A 234 -5.82 9.98 14.41
CA LEU A 234 -4.91 11.11 14.33
C LEU A 234 -5.65 12.43 14.11
N THR A 235 -5.06 13.51 14.59
CA THR A 235 -5.45 14.89 14.26
C THR A 235 -4.67 15.40 13.04
N ASP A 236 -3.43 14.88 12.83
CA ASP A 236 -2.59 15.13 11.67
C ASP A 236 -1.66 13.92 11.43
N ASP A 237 -0.99 13.86 10.27
CA ASP A 237 -0.06 12.75 9.98
C ASP A 237 1.06 12.70 11.06
N LEU A 238 1.45 11.51 11.50
CA LEU A 238 2.45 11.32 12.57
C LEU A 238 3.80 11.98 12.27
N LYS A 239 4.14 12.21 10.99
CA LYS A 239 5.35 12.95 10.60
C LYS A 239 5.39 14.39 11.12
N TYR A 240 4.24 15.00 11.42
CA TYR A 240 4.16 16.35 12.01
C TYR A 240 4.33 16.38 13.53
N ARG A 241 4.41 15.20 14.17
CA ARG A 241 4.67 15.07 15.61
C ARG A 241 3.73 15.90 16.49
N GLN A 242 2.44 15.96 16.12
CA GLN A 242 1.45 16.68 16.93
C GLN A 242 1.46 16.17 18.37
N PRO A 243 1.61 17.04 19.40
CA PRO A 243 1.79 16.60 20.77
C PRO A 243 0.68 15.67 21.27
N THR A 244 -0.58 15.97 20.91
CA THR A 244 -1.75 15.15 21.27
C THR A 244 -1.66 13.75 20.68
N ASP A 245 -1.33 13.65 19.38
CA ASP A 245 -1.23 12.36 18.70
C ASP A 245 -0.07 11.52 19.25
N MET A 246 1.05 12.17 19.55
CA MET A 246 2.23 11.51 20.14
C MET A 246 1.97 11.03 21.58
N ALA A 247 1.21 11.78 22.39
CA ALA A 247 0.79 11.38 23.71
C ALA A 247 -0.19 10.19 23.66
N ASN A 248 -1.19 10.26 22.77
CA ASN A 248 -2.14 9.17 22.56
C ASN A 248 -1.45 7.88 22.07
N LEU A 249 -0.45 8.03 21.16
CA LEU A 249 0.36 6.89 20.73
C LEU A 249 1.10 6.25 21.91
N SER A 250 1.69 7.04 22.80
CA SER A 250 2.39 6.53 23.98
C SER A 250 1.44 5.75 24.91
N THR A 251 0.26 6.30 25.20
CA THR A 251 -0.77 5.63 26.02
C THR A 251 -1.26 4.31 25.40
N LEU A 252 -1.36 4.25 24.06
CA LEU A 252 -1.77 3.01 23.39
C LEU A 252 -0.65 1.98 23.31
N GLY A 253 0.60 2.39 23.41
CA GLY A 253 1.77 1.51 23.33
C GLY A 253 2.10 0.77 24.62
N GLU A 254 1.57 1.26 25.74
CA GLU A 254 1.62 0.61 27.05
C GLU A 254 0.59 -0.54 27.12
#